data_9f65c972ef0e1703353761d996140579
#
_entry.id   9f65c972ef0e1703353761d996140579
#
_cell.length_a   1.000
_cell.length_b   1.000
_cell.length_c   1.000
_cell.angle_alpha   90.00
_cell.angle_beta   90.00
_cell.angle_gamma   90.00
#
_symmetry.space_group_name_H-M   'P 1'
#
loop_
_entity.id
_entity.type
_entity.pdbx_description
1 polymer ?
#
loop_
_entity_poly.entity_id
_entity_poly.type
_entity_poly.pdbx_seq_one_letter_code
_entity_poly.pdbx_strand_id
1 'polypeptide(L)'
;MSGRSVAHARWVAHANGVNPPAELRHWLIDRTSLTVKLMRHSRQFRVQRLRQSRGMSLPDEYAAVHLPRRLRVREREVLLRCDEQPVVYAHTIVPLAANASDWPFFNTLGDRSLGTTLFGDPAVRRGALQFARLHREHPLVRRACAAVAMDAPVRPLHARRCLFQRKSGLLLVTEVFLPAILDVRAARTTMHEDASLNVDFAFDEMAA
;
A
#
# COMPACT_ATOMS: atom_id res chain seq x y z
N MET A 1 -12.11 -6.54 33.94
CA MET A 1 -11.15 -6.14 32.87
C MET A 1 -11.68 -6.69 31.56
N SER A 2 -12.25 -5.84 30.71
CA SER A 2 -12.87 -6.27 29.44
C SER A 2 -11.76 -6.67 28.47
N GLY A 3 -11.64 -7.96 28.17
CA GLY A 3 -10.74 -8.51 27.17
C GLY A 3 -11.06 -7.91 25.80
N ARG A 4 -10.30 -6.93 25.35
CA ARG A 4 -10.39 -6.43 23.99
C ARG A 4 -10.12 -7.59 23.03
N SER A 5 -11.11 -7.94 22.22
CA SER A 5 -10.95 -8.97 21.20
C SER A 5 -9.75 -8.62 20.31
N VAL A 6 -8.72 -9.46 20.34
CA VAL A 6 -7.45 -9.28 19.61
C VAL A 6 -7.64 -9.26 18.09
N ALA A 7 -8.85 -9.62 17.62
CA ALA A 7 -9.24 -9.60 16.21
C ALA A 7 -9.61 -8.18 15.66
N HIS A 8 -9.66 -7.17 16.53
CA HIS A 8 -9.96 -5.80 16.16
C HIS A 8 -8.72 -4.91 16.23
N ALA A 9 -8.47 -4.12 15.20
CA ALA A 9 -7.43 -3.12 15.21
C ALA A 9 -7.95 -1.80 15.79
N ARG A 10 -7.09 -1.11 16.55
CA ARG A 10 -7.30 0.29 16.92
C ARG A 10 -6.66 1.18 15.88
N TRP A 11 -7.48 1.83 15.07
CA TRP A 11 -7.03 2.80 14.07
C TRP A 11 -6.90 4.19 14.67
N VAL A 12 -5.77 4.85 14.45
CA VAL A 12 -5.44 6.18 14.96
C VAL A 12 -5.07 7.12 13.82
N ALA A 13 -5.30 8.42 14.01
CA ALA A 13 -5.04 9.44 12.99
C ALA A 13 -3.55 9.76 12.79
N HIS A 14 -2.71 9.49 13.79
CA HIS A 14 -1.29 9.84 13.75
C HIS A 14 -0.41 8.61 13.91
N ALA A 15 0.63 8.50 13.07
CA ALA A 15 1.58 7.39 13.09
C ALA A 15 2.31 7.24 14.44
N ASN A 16 2.49 8.32 15.20
CA ASN A 16 3.07 8.26 16.54
C ASN A 16 2.26 7.37 17.50
N GLY A 17 0.95 7.29 17.31
CA GLY A 17 0.07 6.44 18.14
C GLY A 17 0.28 4.93 17.95
N VAL A 18 1.05 4.52 16.93
CA VAL A 18 1.42 3.12 16.67
C VAL A 18 2.91 2.84 16.84
N ASN A 19 3.69 3.85 17.25
CA ASN A 19 5.13 3.75 17.53
C ASN A 19 5.90 2.85 16.52
N PRO A 20 5.95 3.26 15.22
CA PRO A 20 6.63 2.47 14.21
C PRO A 20 8.15 2.59 14.36
N PRO A 21 8.93 1.55 13.96
CA PRO A 21 10.36 1.69 13.77
C PRO A 21 10.70 2.86 12.85
N ALA A 22 11.86 3.49 13.08
CA ALA A 22 12.29 4.67 12.30
C ALA A 22 12.31 4.37 10.78
N GLU A 23 12.81 3.20 10.43
CA GLU A 23 12.94 2.72 9.05
C GLU A 23 11.59 2.50 8.36
N LEU A 24 10.55 2.17 9.13
CA LEU A 24 9.20 1.96 8.60
C LEU A 24 8.42 3.27 8.50
N ARG A 25 8.79 4.27 9.31
CA ARG A 25 8.01 5.49 9.45
C ARG A 25 7.76 6.19 8.12
N HIS A 26 8.77 6.33 7.28
CA HIS A 26 8.66 7.03 6.00
C HIS A 26 7.75 6.29 5.00
N TRP A 27 7.58 4.97 5.15
CA TRP A 27 6.62 4.20 4.36
C TRP A 27 5.18 4.43 4.83
N LEU A 28 4.97 4.49 6.15
CA LEU A 28 3.65 4.64 6.75
C LEU A 28 3.05 6.01 6.46
N ILE A 29 3.81 7.09 6.67
CA ILE A 29 3.27 8.47 6.63
C ILE A 29 3.19 9.08 5.24
N ASP A 30 3.78 8.43 4.25
CA ASP A 30 3.80 8.93 2.88
C ASP A 30 2.37 9.09 2.33
N ARG A 31 2.05 10.29 1.90
CA ARG A 31 0.73 10.64 1.35
C ARG A 31 0.66 10.46 -0.17
N THR A 32 1.74 10.08 -0.83
CA THR A 32 1.75 9.77 -2.26
C THR A 32 1.28 8.34 -2.52
N SER A 33 1.26 7.94 -3.78
CA SER A 33 0.96 6.55 -4.13
C SER A 33 2.07 5.62 -3.64
N LEU A 34 1.72 4.67 -2.75
CA LEU A 34 2.66 3.66 -2.27
C LEU A 34 3.26 2.86 -3.43
N THR A 35 2.45 2.55 -4.43
CA THR A 35 2.91 1.86 -5.64
C THR A 35 4.03 2.63 -6.33
N VAL A 36 3.83 3.93 -6.57
CA VAL A 36 4.85 4.78 -7.23
C VAL A 36 6.12 4.84 -6.37
N LYS A 37 5.96 4.94 -5.05
CA LYS A 37 7.10 4.94 -4.14
C LYS A 37 7.85 3.61 -4.17
N LEU A 38 7.17 2.46 -4.12
CA LEU A 38 7.78 1.14 -4.21
C LEU A 38 8.51 0.94 -5.55
N MET A 39 7.91 1.36 -6.66
CA MET A 39 8.53 1.31 -7.99
C MET A 39 9.86 2.09 -8.05
N ARG A 40 9.95 3.23 -7.36
CA ARG A 40 11.19 4.03 -7.31
C ARG A 40 12.29 3.41 -6.44
N HIS A 41 11.93 2.47 -5.57
CA HIS A 41 12.83 1.85 -4.60
C HIS A 41 13.13 0.38 -4.93
N SER A 42 12.74 -0.11 -6.10
CA SER A 42 12.98 -1.47 -6.56
C SER A 42 13.38 -1.50 -8.02
N ARG A 43 14.14 -2.50 -8.42
CA ARG A 43 14.49 -2.74 -9.83
C ARG A 43 13.28 -3.30 -10.59
N GLN A 44 12.54 -4.17 -9.93
CA GLN A 44 11.36 -4.81 -10.46
C GLN A 44 10.21 -4.74 -9.44
N PHE A 45 9.12 -4.12 -9.85
CA PHE A 45 7.90 -4.04 -9.04
C PHE A 45 6.79 -4.81 -9.72
N ARG A 46 6.03 -5.58 -8.96
CA ARG A 46 4.81 -6.21 -9.47
C ARG A 46 3.70 -6.28 -8.42
N VAL A 47 2.48 -6.30 -8.92
CA VAL A 47 1.28 -6.58 -8.14
C VAL A 47 0.89 -8.02 -8.40
N GLN A 48 0.86 -8.83 -7.36
CA GLN A 48 0.36 -10.20 -7.42
C GLN A 48 -1.05 -10.24 -6.81
N ARG A 49 -2.05 -10.46 -7.66
CA ARG A 49 -3.42 -10.63 -7.18
C ARG A 49 -3.56 -12.01 -6.52
N LEU A 50 -4.00 -12.01 -5.27
CA LEU A 50 -4.28 -13.23 -4.50
C LEU A 50 -5.74 -13.63 -4.65
N ARG A 51 -6.63 -12.64 -4.49
CA ARG A 51 -8.07 -12.89 -4.51
C ARG A 51 -8.83 -11.64 -4.94
N GLN A 52 -9.95 -11.86 -5.63
CA GLN A 52 -10.95 -10.83 -5.90
C GLN A 52 -12.32 -11.50 -5.90
N SER A 53 -13.14 -11.21 -4.91
CA SER A 53 -14.41 -11.90 -4.69
C SER A 53 -15.38 -11.05 -3.86
N ARG A 54 -16.50 -11.64 -3.47
CA ARG A 54 -17.36 -11.10 -2.40
C ARG A 54 -17.01 -11.77 -1.09
N GLY A 55 -16.89 -10.98 -0.02
CA GLY A 55 -16.63 -11.46 1.33
C GLY A 55 -17.37 -10.64 2.38
N MET A 56 -17.26 -11.03 3.65
CA MET A 56 -17.77 -10.24 4.77
C MET A 56 -16.75 -9.20 5.19
N SER A 57 -17.18 -7.93 5.30
CA SER A 57 -16.33 -6.87 5.86
C SER A 57 -15.80 -7.27 7.24
N LEU A 58 -14.57 -6.88 7.54
CA LEU A 58 -13.99 -7.14 8.86
C LEU A 58 -14.65 -6.27 9.94
N PRO A 59 -14.52 -6.67 11.22
CA PRO A 59 -15.13 -5.94 12.33
C PRO A 59 -14.68 -4.49 12.48
N ASP A 60 -13.52 -4.14 12.00
CA ASP A 60 -12.94 -2.80 12.06
C ASP A 60 -13.01 -2.03 10.73
N GLU A 61 -13.66 -2.60 9.69
CA GLU A 61 -13.78 -1.99 8.37
C GLU A 61 -15.16 -1.43 8.07
N TYR A 62 -16.25 -2.11 8.50
CA TYR A 62 -17.60 -1.79 8.07
C TYR A 62 -17.99 -0.34 8.39
N ALA A 63 -17.65 0.14 9.59
CA ALA A 63 -17.94 1.51 9.98
C ALA A 63 -17.14 2.54 9.16
N ALA A 64 -15.90 2.20 8.72
CA ALA A 64 -15.08 3.08 7.92
C ALA A 64 -15.65 3.31 6.50
N VAL A 65 -16.46 2.38 5.99
CA VAL A 65 -17.17 2.51 4.71
C VAL A 65 -18.67 2.79 4.90
N HIS A 66 -19.04 3.34 6.05
CA HIS A 66 -20.40 3.75 6.44
C HIS A 66 -21.45 2.63 6.36
N LEU A 67 -21.06 1.38 6.58
CA LEU A 67 -22.01 0.30 6.72
C LEU A 67 -22.51 0.25 8.17
N PRO A 68 -23.83 0.02 8.39
CA PRO A 68 -24.41 -0.01 9.74
C PRO A 68 -23.98 -1.23 10.57
N ARG A 69 -23.53 -2.26 9.90
CA ARG A 69 -23.04 -3.53 10.49
C ARG A 69 -22.12 -4.23 9.47
N ARG A 70 -21.55 -5.34 9.90
CA ARG A 70 -20.82 -6.20 8.96
C ARG A 70 -21.76 -6.72 7.89
N LEU A 71 -21.46 -6.39 6.64
CA LEU A 71 -22.20 -6.81 5.46
C LEU A 71 -21.24 -7.38 4.43
N ARG A 72 -21.78 -8.05 3.42
CA ARG A 72 -21.01 -8.49 2.25
C ARG A 72 -20.53 -7.28 1.46
N VAL A 73 -19.28 -7.33 1.05
CA VAL A 73 -18.58 -6.33 0.23
C VAL A 73 -17.90 -7.01 -0.95
N ARG A 74 -17.52 -6.27 -1.95
CA ARG A 74 -16.49 -6.73 -2.91
C ARG A 74 -15.15 -6.53 -2.26
N GLU A 75 -14.31 -7.56 -2.29
CA GLU A 75 -12.96 -7.50 -1.74
C GLU A 75 -11.91 -7.85 -2.77
N ARG A 76 -10.73 -7.28 -2.64
CA ARG A 76 -9.55 -7.58 -3.45
C ARG A 76 -8.33 -7.64 -2.54
N GLU A 77 -7.54 -8.69 -2.69
CA GLU A 77 -6.33 -8.94 -1.94
C GLU A 77 -5.16 -9.07 -2.90
N VAL A 78 -4.07 -8.38 -2.62
CA VAL A 78 -2.85 -8.42 -3.43
C VAL A 78 -1.60 -8.40 -2.57
N LEU A 79 -0.51 -8.94 -3.09
CA LEU A 79 0.84 -8.66 -2.63
C LEU A 79 1.48 -7.63 -3.54
N LEU A 80 2.10 -6.62 -2.96
CA LEU A 80 3.04 -5.74 -3.63
C LEU A 80 4.44 -6.32 -3.43
N ARG A 81 5.13 -6.58 -4.53
CA ARG A 81 6.44 -7.22 -4.51
C ARG A 81 7.48 -6.28 -5.09
N CYS A 82 8.60 -6.17 -4.41
CA CYS A 82 9.80 -5.47 -4.84
C CYS A 82 10.93 -6.49 -4.97
N ASP A 83 11.54 -6.57 -6.16
CA ASP A 83 12.65 -7.50 -6.43
C ASP A 83 12.34 -8.93 -5.94
N GLU A 84 11.14 -9.42 -6.32
CA GLU A 84 10.56 -10.71 -5.94
C GLU A 84 10.17 -10.88 -4.45
N GLN A 85 10.52 -9.94 -3.57
CA GLN A 85 10.14 -9.99 -2.17
C GLN A 85 8.74 -9.38 -1.94
N PRO A 86 7.83 -10.07 -1.25
CA PRO A 86 6.55 -9.49 -0.85
C PRO A 86 6.76 -8.49 0.30
N VAL A 87 6.48 -7.22 0.04
CA VAL A 87 6.75 -6.13 0.99
C VAL A 87 5.49 -5.55 1.62
N VAL A 88 4.34 -5.68 0.94
CA VAL A 88 3.05 -5.20 1.44
C VAL A 88 1.95 -6.18 1.03
N TYR A 89 1.11 -6.54 1.98
CA TYR A 89 -0.19 -7.15 1.71
C TYR A 89 -1.25 -6.07 1.73
N ALA A 90 -1.98 -5.91 0.63
CA ALA A 90 -3.04 -4.92 0.52
C ALA A 90 -4.42 -5.57 0.40
N HIS A 91 -5.35 -5.08 1.21
CA HIS A 91 -6.74 -5.49 1.23
C HIS A 91 -7.63 -4.29 0.90
N THR A 92 -8.49 -4.47 -0.08
CA THR A 92 -9.42 -3.43 -0.53
C THR A 92 -10.86 -3.93 -0.42
N ILE A 93 -11.73 -3.10 0.13
CA ILE A 93 -13.17 -3.37 0.16
C ILE A 93 -13.97 -2.26 -0.50
N VAL A 94 -15.05 -2.67 -1.15
CA VAL A 94 -16.06 -1.79 -1.76
C VAL A 94 -17.45 -2.28 -1.34
N PRO A 95 -18.28 -1.45 -0.69
CA PRO A 95 -19.67 -1.79 -0.38
C PRO A 95 -20.43 -2.22 -1.63
N LEU A 96 -21.33 -3.21 -1.51
CA LEU A 96 -22.14 -3.67 -2.66
C LEU A 96 -23.11 -2.61 -3.17
N ALA A 97 -23.46 -1.63 -2.33
CA ALA A 97 -24.29 -0.50 -2.73
C ALA A 97 -23.57 0.44 -3.72
N ALA A 98 -22.23 0.47 -3.75
CA ALA A 98 -21.48 1.19 -4.75
C ALA A 98 -21.69 0.53 -6.13
N ASN A 99 -22.10 1.32 -7.10
CA ASN A 99 -22.41 0.82 -8.44
C ASN A 99 -21.18 0.74 -9.34
N ALA A 100 -21.35 0.20 -10.55
CA ALA A 100 -20.25 0.08 -11.51
C ALA A 100 -19.75 1.46 -11.99
N SER A 101 -20.58 2.51 -11.96
CA SER A 101 -20.17 3.86 -12.36
C SER A 101 -19.34 4.56 -11.29
N ASP A 102 -19.45 4.14 -10.02
CA ASP A 102 -18.62 4.67 -8.96
C ASP A 102 -17.17 4.16 -9.06
N TRP A 103 -17.03 2.86 -9.33
CA TRP A 103 -15.72 2.20 -9.43
C TRP A 103 -15.64 1.32 -10.69
N PRO A 104 -15.65 1.92 -11.91
CA PRO A 104 -15.75 1.17 -13.17
C PRO A 104 -14.58 0.22 -13.40
N PHE A 105 -13.39 0.56 -12.91
CA PHE A 105 -12.18 -0.22 -13.07
C PHE A 105 -12.03 -1.37 -12.06
N PHE A 106 -12.78 -1.37 -10.96
CA PHE A 106 -12.53 -2.30 -9.84
C PHE A 106 -12.61 -3.77 -10.26
N ASN A 107 -13.56 -4.13 -11.11
CA ASN A 107 -13.74 -5.51 -11.57
C ASN A 107 -12.74 -5.92 -12.66
N THR A 108 -12.18 -4.97 -13.41
CA THR A 108 -11.30 -5.20 -14.57
C THR A 108 -9.84 -4.91 -14.29
N LEU A 109 -9.50 -4.61 -13.02
CA LEU A 109 -8.15 -4.18 -12.65
C LEU A 109 -7.09 -5.27 -12.89
N GLY A 110 -7.45 -6.57 -12.77
CA GLY A 110 -6.49 -7.67 -12.94
C GLY A 110 -5.30 -7.53 -11.98
N ASP A 111 -4.08 -7.62 -12.53
CA ASP A 111 -2.83 -7.43 -11.77
C ASP A 111 -2.31 -5.98 -11.84
N ARG A 112 -3.14 -5.05 -12.33
CA ARG A 112 -2.76 -3.64 -12.32
C ARG A 112 -2.85 -3.06 -10.92
N SER A 113 -2.02 -2.05 -10.65
CA SER A 113 -2.02 -1.35 -9.38
C SER A 113 -3.28 -0.52 -9.22
N LEU A 114 -4.00 -0.74 -8.12
CA LEU A 114 -5.11 0.10 -7.71
C LEU A 114 -4.64 1.52 -7.37
N GLY A 115 -3.47 1.64 -6.73
CA GLY A 115 -2.90 2.93 -6.35
C GLY A 115 -2.72 3.87 -7.54
N THR A 116 -2.12 3.39 -8.63
CA THR A 116 -1.94 4.21 -9.85
C THR A 116 -3.27 4.73 -10.39
N THR A 117 -4.30 3.86 -10.39
CA THR A 117 -5.64 4.23 -10.87
C THR A 117 -6.31 5.25 -9.96
N LEU A 118 -6.25 5.06 -8.62
CA LEU A 118 -6.88 5.97 -7.65
C LEU A 118 -6.25 7.36 -7.66
N PHE A 119 -4.93 7.44 -7.82
CA PHE A 119 -4.21 8.72 -7.82
C PHE A 119 -4.25 9.43 -9.18
N GLY A 120 -4.56 8.71 -10.26
CA GLY A 120 -4.68 9.26 -11.61
C GLY A 120 -6.10 9.76 -11.96
N ASP A 121 -7.13 9.42 -11.19
CA ASP A 121 -8.51 9.82 -11.45
C ASP A 121 -8.86 11.10 -10.66
N PRO A 122 -9.06 12.26 -11.33
CA PRO A 122 -9.39 13.52 -10.67
C PRO A 122 -10.74 13.51 -9.94
N ALA A 123 -11.63 12.57 -10.28
CA ALA A 123 -12.91 12.40 -9.59
C ALA A 123 -12.79 11.65 -8.26
N VAL A 124 -11.61 11.11 -7.94
CA VAL A 124 -11.36 10.39 -6.69
C VAL A 124 -10.89 11.35 -5.61
N ARG A 125 -11.63 11.42 -4.52
CA ARG A 125 -11.23 12.13 -3.30
C ARG A 125 -10.62 11.15 -2.32
N ARG A 126 -9.48 11.52 -1.76
CA ARG A 126 -8.75 10.74 -0.78
C ARG A 126 -9.00 11.30 0.62
N GLY A 127 -9.35 10.43 1.55
CA GLY A 127 -9.47 10.74 2.97
C GLY A 127 -8.12 10.82 3.69
N ALA A 128 -8.18 11.00 4.99
CA ALA A 128 -7.00 10.96 5.86
C ALA A 128 -6.46 9.53 6.01
N LEU A 129 -5.14 9.42 6.15
CA LEU A 129 -4.50 8.17 6.53
C LEU A 129 -4.84 7.84 7.99
N GLN A 130 -5.10 6.58 8.26
CA GLN A 130 -5.19 6.01 9.60
C GLN A 130 -4.17 4.90 9.75
N PHE A 131 -3.69 4.69 10.97
CA PHE A 131 -2.59 3.78 11.29
C PHE A 131 -3.00 2.81 12.38
N ALA A 132 -2.51 1.57 12.30
CA ALA A 132 -2.74 0.56 13.31
C ALA A 132 -1.54 -0.37 13.50
N ARG A 133 -1.51 -1.03 14.65
CA ARG A 133 -0.70 -2.24 14.90
C ARG A 133 -1.64 -3.43 14.89
N LEU A 134 -1.42 -4.35 13.96
CA LEU A 134 -2.22 -5.55 13.79
C LEU A 134 -1.53 -6.71 14.50
N HIS A 135 -2.17 -7.27 15.49
CA HIS A 135 -1.68 -8.46 16.19
C HIS A 135 -1.87 -9.71 15.32
N ARG A 136 -1.14 -10.76 15.63
CA ARG A 136 -1.14 -12.03 14.87
C ARG A 136 -2.53 -12.65 14.67
N GLU A 137 -3.47 -12.39 15.59
CA GLU A 137 -4.85 -12.89 15.50
C GLU A 137 -5.74 -12.07 14.56
N HIS A 138 -5.27 -10.91 14.09
CA HIS A 138 -6.03 -10.07 13.17
C HIS A 138 -6.21 -10.79 11.82
N PRO A 139 -7.42 -10.81 11.24
CA PRO A 139 -7.68 -11.54 9.99
C PRO A 139 -6.73 -11.18 8.84
N LEU A 140 -6.36 -9.91 8.68
CA LEU A 140 -5.43 -9.47 7.62
C LEU A 140 -4.01 -9.98 7.86
N VAL A 141 -3.55 -10.08 9.12
CA VAL A 141 -2.23 -10.67 9.42
C VAL A 141 -2.22 -12.15 9.09
N ARG A 142 -3.25 -12.88 9.49
CA ARG A 142 -3.37 -14.32 9.18
C ARG A 142 -3.38 -14.59 7.68
N ARG A 143 -4.15 -13.78 6.91
CA ARG A 143 -4.22 -13.88 5.44
C ARG A 143 -2.88 -13.51 4.80
N ALA A 144 -2.24 -12.44 5.28
CA ALA A 144 -0.91 -12.02 4.80
C ALA A 144 0.13 -13.12 5.03
N CYS A 145 0.22 -13.68 6.24
CA CYS A 145 1.15 -14.76 6.56
C CYS A 145 0.92 -16.00 5.70
N ALA A 146 -0.34 -16.40 5.53
CA ALA A 146 -0.70 -17.53 4.67
C ALA A 146 -0.29 -17.30 3.20
N ALA A 147 -0.44 -16.06 2.70
CA ALA A 147 -0.11 -15.71 1.32
C ALA A 147 1.40 -15.75 1.01
N VAL A 148 2.25 -15.56 2.03
CA VAL A 148 3.72 -15.53 1.87
C VAL A 148 4.40 -16.72 2.55
N ALA A 149 3.64 -17.71 3.02
CA ALA A 149 4.12 -18.88 3.78
C ALA A 149 5.02 -18.48 4.97
N MET A 150 4.63 -17.42 5.68
CA MET A 150 5.35 -16.89 6.84
C MET A 150 4.64 -17.31 8.14
N ASP A 151 5.40 -17.67 9.14
CA ASP A 151 4.88 -17.92 10.47
C ASP A 151 4.22 -16.68 11.07
N ALA A 152 3.31 -16.91 12.00
CA ALA A 152 2.64 -15.81 12.69
C ALA A 152 3.67 -14.93 13.42
N PRO A 153 3.71 -13.61 13.13
CA PRO A 153 4.75 -12.76 13.67
C PRO A 153 4.62 -12.60 15.19
N VAL A 154 5.74 -12.63 15.88
CA VAL A 154 5.80 -12.40 17.33
C VAL A 154 5.40 -10.94 17.66
N ARG A 155 5.85 -10.01 16.84
CA ARG A 155 5.52 -8.58 16.97
C ARG A 155 4.37 -8.20 16.05
N PRO A 156 3.48 -7.29 16.48
CA PRO A 156 2.41 -6.80 15.61
C PRO A 156 2.97 -6.18 14.32
N LEU A 157 2.29 -6.42 13.20
CA LEU A 157 2.59 -5.75 11.95
C LEU A 157 1.96 -4.36 11.94
N HIS A 158 2.66 -3.40 11.36
CA HIS A 158 2.12 -2.07 11.16
C HIS A 158 1.27 -2.05 9.88
N ALA A 159 0.19 -1.30 9.97
CA ALA A 159 -0.69 -1.10 8.84
C ALA A 159 -1.12 0.37 8.74
N ARG A 160 -1.47 0.76 7.52
CA ARG A 160 -2.18 2.02 7.28
C ARG A 160 -3.42 1.74 6.44
N ARG A 161 -4.41 2.60 6.54
CA ARG A 161 -5.58 2.56 5.67
C ARG A 161 -6.00 3.94 5.22
N CYS A 162 -6.66 4.00 4.08
CA CYS A 162 -7.22 5.22 3.53
C CYS A 162 -8.58 4.94 2.91
N LEU A 163 -9.54 5.81 3.22
CA LEU A 163 -10.83 5.82 2.55
C LEU A 163 -10.73 6.69 1.28
N PHE A 164 -11.22 6.15 0.18
CA PHE A 164 -11.38 6.87 -1.08
C PHE A 164 -12.87 7.00 -1.38
N GLN A 165 -13.23 8.13 -1.98
CA GLN A 165 -14.59 8.40 -2.43
C GLN A 165 -14.57 8.83 -3.90
N ARG A 166 -15.44 8.22 -4.70
CA ARG A 166 -15.68 8.64 -6.07
C ARG A 166 -17.18 8.65 -6.30
N LYS A 167 -17.74 9.80 -6.67
CA LYS A 167 -19.20 10.04 -6.67
C LYS A 167 -19.79 9.67 -5.29
N SER A 168 -20.77 8.77 -5.24
CA SER A 168 -21.36 8.24 -4.01
C SER A 168 -20.66 6.99 -3.46
N GLY A 169 -19.77 6.37 -4.25
CA GLY A 169 -19.10 5.13 -3.88
C GLY A 169 -17.92 5.34 -2.93
N LEU A 170 -17.85 4.48 -1.92
CA LEU A 170 -16.72 4.41 -0.98
C LEU A 170 -15.86 3.19 -1.29
N LEU A 171 -14.56 3.33 -1.07
CA LEU A 171 -13.56 2.28 -1.22
C LEU A 171 -12.52 2.44 -0.11
N LEU A 172 -12.28 1.40 0.67
CA LEU A 172 -11.26 1.39 1.71
C LEU A 172 -10.09 0.53 1.27
N VAL A 173 -8.90 1.08 1.30
CA VAL A 173 -7.64 0.35 1.11
C VAL A 173 -6.95 0.24 2.44
N THR A 174 -6.58 -0.97 2.83
CA THR A 174 -5.75 -1.29 4.00
C THR A 174 -4.46 -1.94 3.52
N GLU A 175 -3.33 -1.40 3.91
CA GLU A 175 -1.99 -1.85 3.55
C GLU A 175 -1.28 -2.35 4.81
N VAL A 176 -0.93 -3.63 4.84
CA VAL A 176 -0.18 -4.28 5.93
C VAL A 176 1.27 -4.42 5.48
N PHE A 177 2.18 -3.79 6.21
CA PHE A 177 3.60 -3.82 5.89
C PHE A 177 4.24 -5.11 6.40
N LEU A 178 4.83 -5.87 5.49
CA LEU A 178 5.55 -7.10 5.78
C LEU A 178 6.99 -6.79 6.20
N PRO A 179 7.67 -7.68 6.94
CA PRO A 179 9.04 -7.42 7.41
C PRO A 179 10.02 -7.03 6.30
N ALA A 180 9.91 -7.65 5.12
CA ALA A 180 10.78 -7.37 3.98
C ALA A 180 10.71 -5.91 3.45
N ILE A 181 9.73 -5.11 3.88
CA ILE A 181 9.69 -3.67 3.53
C ILE A 181 10.92 -2.92 4.08
N LEU A 182 11.51 -3.39 5.18
CA LEU A 182 12.67 -2.77 5.80
C LEU A 182 13.95 -2.98 4.98
N ASP A 183 13.97 -3.99 4.10
CA ASP A 183 15.09 -4.30 3.22
C ASP A 183 15.02 -3.52 1.89
N VAL A 184 13.90 -2.86 1.61
CA VAL A 184 13.71 -2.02 0.42
C VAL A 184 14.47 -0.71 0.64
N ARG A 185 15.68 -0.66 0.11
CA ARG A 185 16.57 0.52 0.19
C ARG A 185 16.09 1.61 -0.76
N ALA A 186 16.35 2.87 -0.38
CA ALA A 186 16.23 3.98 -1.34
C ALA A 186 17.08 3.63 -2.58
N ALA A 187 16.48 3.69 -3.78
CA ALA A 187 17.26 3.57 -5.00
C ALA A 187 18.39 4.58 -4.91
N ARG A 188 19.64 4.09 -4.93
CA ARG A 188 20.79 4.95 -5.06
C ARG A 188 20.57 5.73 -6.36
N THR A 189 20.42 7.02 -6.25
CA THR A 189 20.64 7.91 -7.40
C THR A 189 22.10 7.71 -7.76
N THR A 190 22.39 6.81 -8.69
CA THR A 190 23.63 6.80 -9.42
C THR A 190 23.56 8.05 -10.29
N MET A 191 24.02 9.15 -9.72
CA MET A 191 24.51 10.25 -10.50
C MET A 191 25.63 9.66 -11.36
N HIS A 192 25.40 9.56 -12.63
CA HIS A 192 26.44 9.36 -13.63
C HIS A 192 27.36 10.57 -13.54
N GLU A 193 28.40 10.49 -12.69
CA GLU A 193 29.65 11.18 -12.87
C GLU A 193 30.45 10.37 -13.91
N ASP A 194 30.11 10.57 -15.16
CA ASP A 194 31.00 10.21 -16.26
C ASP A 194 30.73 11.19 -17.40
N ALA A 195 31.60 12.14 -17.52
CA ALA A 195 32.08 12.73 -18.75
C ALA A 195 32.86 14.00 -18.44
N SER A 196 33.99 13.87 -17.78
CA SER A 196 35.10 14.80 -18.05
C SER A 196 35.70 14.37 -19.38
N LEU A 197 35.06 14.75 -20.47
CA LEU A 197 35.73 14.81 -21.76
C LEU A 197 36.67 15.98 -21.74
N ASN A 198 37.92 15.65 -21.51
CA ASN A 198 39.08 16.42 -21.90
C ASN A 198 38.98 16.77 -23.40
N VAL A 199 38.66 17.99 -23.72
CA VAL A 199 38.86 18.54 -25.05
C VAL A 199 40.11 19.40 -24.97
N ASP A 200 41.26 18.76 -25.25
CA ASP A 200 42.50 19.47 -25.59
C ASP A 200 42.26 20.26 -26.89
N PHE A 201 42.12 21.55 -26.75
CA PHE A 201 42.28 22.48 -27.87
C PHE A 201 43.77 22.72 -28.06
N ALA A 202 44.37 21.99 -29.00
CA ALA A 202 45.61 22.36 -29.57
C ALA A 202 45.42 23.60 -30.47
N PHE A 203 45.96 24.73 -30.03
CA PHE A 203 46.22 25.85 -30.89
C PHE A 203 47.41 25.48 -31.79
N ASP A 204 47.17 25.33 -33.06
CA ASP A 204 48.27 25.33 -34.07
C ASP A 204 48.30 26.69 -34.72
N GLU A 205 49.43 27.30 -34.48
CA GLU A 205 49.87 28.56 -35.00
C GLU A 205 50.46 28.29 -36.43
N MET A 206 49.85 28.88 -37.45
CA MET A 206 50.65 29.07 -38.67
C MET A 206 50.32 30.40 -39.36
N ALA A 207 51.29 31.21 -39.30
CA ALA A 207 51.47 32.44 -40.07
C ALA A 207 51.62 32.20 -41.59
N ALA A 208 51.00 33.05 -42.37
CA ALA A 208 51.51 33.70 -43.58
C ALA A 208 50.42 34.58 -44.20
#